data_01ce7408015794f7113bf6efd3aa6df2
#
_entry.id   01ce7408015794f7113bf6efd3aa6df2
#
_cell.length_a   1.000
_cell.length_b   1.000
_cell.length_c   1.000
_cell.angle_alpha   90.00
_cell.angle_beta   90.00
_cell.angle_gamma   90.00
#
_symmetry.space_group_name_H-M   'P 1'
#
loop_
_entity.id
_entity.type
_entity.pdbx_description
1 polymer ?
#
loop_
_entity_poly.entity_id
_entity_poly.type
_entity_poly.pdbx_seq_one_letter_code
_entity_poly.pdbx_strand_id
1 'polypeptide(L)'
;ILQCAWNDEWNDLEKNKKNEIKARQGVRYPNTEGAVVMDPKTMKPVPYDGKTMGEIMIRGNVVMKGYYKDKEATEKSMAGGWFHSGDLAVTNPDGYIKIQDRSKDIIISGGENISSIEIENTIAKHSSVSLAAVVAKPDEKWGETPCAFVELIKDKPATEKEIIDFCRETIAVSYTHLTLPTKAKV
;
A
#
# COMPACT_ATOMS: atom_id res chain seq x y z
N ILE A 1 6.19 -4.77 -15.65
CA ILE A 1 5.08 -3.93 -16.14
C ILE A 1 5.30 -2.45 -15.80
N LEU A 2 5.77 -2.16 -14.59
CA LEU A 2 6.20 -0.84 -14.13
C LEU A 2 7.70 -0.83 -13.84
N GLN A 3 8.34 0.33 -14.00
CA GLN A 3 9.72 0.55 -13.63
C GLN A 3 9.88 1.95 -13.02
N CYS A 4 10.69 2.06 -11.99
CA CYS A 4 11.13 3.35 -11.48
C CYS A 4 12.24 3.89 -12.40
N ALA A 5 11.85 4.44 -13.55
CA ALA A 5 12.79 5.07 -14.46
C ALA A 5 13.47 6.23 -13.74
N TRP A 6 14.79 6.20 -13.64
CA TRP A 6 15.53 7.24 -12.94
C TRP A 6 15.72 8.45 -13.84
N ASN A 7 15.45 9.64 -13.33
CA ASN A 7 15.73 10.90 -14.01
C ASN A 7 17.07 11.45 -13.50
N ASP A 8 17.94 11.89 -14.39
CA ASP A 8 19.27 12.42 -14.04
C ASP A 8 19.20 13.65 -13.11
N GLU A 9 18.16 14.46 -13.21
CA GLU A 9 17.90 15.58 -12.31
C GLU A 9 17.79 15.18 -10.82
N TRP A 10 17.49 13.90 -10.55
CA TRP A 10 17.39 13.39 -9.18
C TRP A 10 18.74 13.01 -8.57
N ASN A 11 19.82 13.04 -9.37
CA ASN A 11 21.16 12.72 -8.87
C ASN A 11 21.66 13.72 -7.82
N ASP A 12 21.18 14.95 -7.84
CA ASP A 12 21.60 16.01 -6.92
C ASP A 12 20.69 16.14 -5.68
N LEU A 13 19.61 15.33 -5.59
CA LEU A 13 18.71 15.34 -4.46
C LEU A 13 19.36 14.72 -3.21
N GLU A 14 18.88 15.11 -2.04
CA GLU A 14 19.27 14.50 -0.77
C GLU A 14 18.90 13.02 -0.70
N LYS A 15 19.67 12.24 0.10
CA LYS A 15 19.53 10.80 0.22
C LYS A 15 18.11 10.35 0.55
N ASN A 16 17.44 11.04 1.47
CA ASN A 16 16.06 10.68 1.88
C ASN A 16 15.09 10.84 0.72
N LYS A 17 15.21 11.94 -0.04
CA LYS A 17 14.38 12.17 -1.21
C LYS A 17 14.62 11.15 -2.33
N LYS A 18 15.87 10.77 -2.57
CA LYS A 18 16.21 9.69 -3.49
C LYS A 18 15.56 8.36 -3.07
N ASN A 19 15.56 8.05 -1.77
CA ASN A 19 14.95 6.83 -1.26
C ASN A 19 13.41 6.84 -1.45
N GLU A 20 12.74 7.97 -1.20
CA GLU A 20 11.30 8.13 -1.46
C GLU A 20 10.95 7.89 -2.95
N ILE A 21 11.76 8.43 -3.85
CA ILE A 21 11.58 8.24 -5.30
C ILE A 21 11.79 6.77 -5.68
N LYS A 22 12.85 6.15 -5.19
CA LYS A 22 13.16 4.73 -5.45
C LYS A 22 12.11 3.77 -4.90
N ALA A 23 11.38 4.15 -3.87
CA ALA A 23 10.28 3.36 -3.31
C ALA A 23 9.02 3.35 -4.18
N ARG A 24 8.95 4.18 -5.24
CA ARG A 24 7.83 4.20 -6.18
C ARG A 24 7.98 3.08 -7.22
N GLN A 25 6.86 2.53 -7.69
CA GLN A 25 6.85 1.55 -8.77
C GLN A 25 7.19 2.17 -10.13
N GLY A 26 6.92 3.46 -10.26
CA GLY A 26 7.32 4.26 -11.40
C GLY A 26 6.31 4.31 -12.53
N VAL A 27 6.79 4.20 -13.76
CA VAL A 27 6.02 4.31 -14.99
C VAL A 27 5.95 2.98 -15.75
N ARG A 28 5.00 2.84 -16.66
CA ARG A 28 4.85 1.63 -17.47
C ARG A 28 6.07 1.39 -18.36
N TYR A 29 6.37 0.11 -18.61
CA TYR A 29 7.34 -0.26 -19.65
C TYR A 29 6.83 0.13 -21.06
N PRO A 30 7.75 0.42 -22.00
CA PRO A 30 7.38 0.76 -23.39
C PRO A 30 6.55 -0.32 -24.11
N ASN A 31 6.74 -1.59 -23.76
CA ASN A 31 6.00 -2.74 -24.33
C ASN A 31 4.68 -3.03 -23.63
N THR A 32 4.29 -2.26 -22.62
CA THR A 32 3.00 -2.35 -21.96
C THR A 32 2.04 -1.33 -22.60
N GLU A 33 0.91 -1.77 -23.12
CA GLU A 33 -0.07 -0.90 -23.79
C GLU A 33 -0.65 0.12 -22.80
N GLY A 34 -1.02 -0.33 -21.59
CA GLY A 34 -1.54 0.51 -20.52
C GLY A 34 -1.21 -0.03 -19.13
N ALA A 35 -0.83 0.86 -18.24
CA ALA A 35 -0.78 0.64 -16.80
C ALA A 35 -1.23 1.95 -16.15
N VAL A 36 -2.43 1.97 -15.60
CA VAL A 36 -3.13 3.18 -15.13
C VAL A 36 -3.78 2.89 -13.79
N VAL A 37 -3.72 3.86 -12.89
CA VAL A 37 -4.50 3.79 -11.64
C VAL A 37 -5.91 4.28 -11.92
N MET A 38 -6.90 3.41 -11.70
CA MET A 38 -8.32 3.68 -11.98
C MET A 38 -9.19 3.40 -10.76
N ASP A 39 -10.30 4.09 -10.68
CA ASP A 39 -11.40 3.70 -9.81
C ASP A 39 -12.05 2.42 -10.36
N PRO A 40 -12.02 1.30 -9.62
CA PRO A 40 -12.53 0.01 -10.10
C PRO A 40 -14.04 -0.01 -10.33
N LYS A 41 -14.80 0.93 -9.77
CA LYS A 41 -16.27 1.01 -9.96
C LYS A 41 -16.64 1.77 -11.23
N THR A 42 -15.96 2.88 -11.48
CA THR A 42 -16.27 3.77 -12.62
C THR A 42 -15.43 3.50 -13.86
N MET A 43 -14.35 2.72 -13.71
CA MET A 43 -13.35 2.44 -14.76
C MET A 43 -12.72 3.72 -15.33
N LYS A 44 -12.64 4.78 -14.52
CA LYS A 44 -12.02 6.05 -14.91
C LYS A 44 -10.67 6.23 -14.21
N PRO A 45 -9.68 6.80 -14.91
CA PRO A 45 -8.40 7.16 -14.28
C PRO A 45 -8.60 8.11 -13.10
N VAL A 46 -7.85 7.88 -12.02
CA VAL A 46 -7.80 8.81 -10.89
C VAL A 46 -6.94 10.03 -11.20
N PRO A 47 -7.14 11.18 -10.51
CA PRO A 47 -6.27 12.34 -10.64
C PRO A 47 -4.80 12.03 -10.33
N TYR A 48 -3.89 12.78 -10.97
CA TYR A 48 -2.44 12.70 -10.73
C TYR A 48 -2.05 13.65 -9.58
N ASP A 49 -2.62 13.40 -8.41
CA ASP A 49 -2.48 14.26 -7.22
C ASP A 49 -1.63 13.63 -6.10
N GLY A 50 -1.20 12.36 -6.30
CA GLY A 50 -0.47 11.60 -5.30
C GLY A 50 -1.28 11.23 -4.05
N LYS A 51 -2.60 11.38 -4.09
CA LYS A 51 -3.51 11.19 -2.94
C LYS A 51 -4.70 10.31 -3.27
N THR A 52 -5.35 10.55 -4.40
CA THR A 52 -6.55 9.80 -4.80
C THR A 52 -6.15 8.37 -5.13
N MET A 53 -6.67 7.44 -4.34
CA MET A 53 -6.36 6.02 -4.46
C MET A 53 -7.25 5.35 -5.51
N GLY A 54 -6.67 4.44 -6.28
CA GLY A 54 -7.36 3.57 -7.20
C GLY A 54 -6.62 2.25 -7.35
N GLU A 55 -7.13 1.36 -8.18
CA GLU A 55 -6.49 0.09 -8.50
C GLU A 55 -5.58 0.24 -9.73
N ILE A 56 -4.40 -0.40 -9.70
CA ILE A 56 -3.54 -0.48 -10.89
C ILE A 56 -4.19 -1.43 -11.87
N MET A 57 -4.63 -0.91 -13.01
CA MET A 57 -5.18 -1.68 -14.11
C MET A 57 -4.20 -1.74 -15.27
N ILE A 58 -4.06 -2.93 -15.86
CA ILE A 58 -3.01 -3.22 -16.82
C ILE A 58 -3.63 -3.78 -18.09
N ARG A 59 -3.11 -3.34 -19.25
CA ARG A 59 -3.52 -3.85 -20.55
C ARG A 59 -2.33 -4.02 -21.47
N GLY A 60 -2.38 -5.04 -22.31
CA GLY A 60 -1.38 -5.30 -23.35
C GLY A 60 -0.95 -6.75 -23.44
N ASN A 61 -0.08 -7.03 -24.40
CA ASN A 61 0.40 -8.39 -24.71
C ASN A 61 1.23 -9.05 -23.60
N VAL A 62 1.67 -8.25 -22.61
CA VAL A 62 2.44 -8.74 -21.44
C VAL A 62 1.55 -9.25 -20.31
N VAL A 63 0.23 -9.08 -20.44
CA VAL A 63 -0.76 -9.56 -19.48
C VAL A 63 -1.07 -11.03 -19.77
N MET A 64 -1.26 -11.82 -18.72
CA MET A 64 -1.67 -13.23 -18.85
C MET A 64 -3.00 -13.37 -19.59
N LYS A 65 -3.23 -14.52 -20.24
CA LYS A 65 -4.53 -14.84 -20.86
C LYS A 65 -5.63 -15.12 -19.83
N GLY A 66 -5.27 -15.55 -18.64
CA GLY A 66 -6.20 -15.90 -17.56
C GLY A 66 -5.62 -16.89 -16.59
N TYR A 67 -6.40 -17.24 -15.58
CA TYR A 67 -6.07 -18.28 -14.59
C TYR A 67 -6.34 -19.68 -15.15
N TYR A 68 -5.42 -20.60 -14.89
CA TYR A 68 -5.51 -21.95 -15.43
C TYR A 68 -6.76 -22.70 -14.89
N LYS A 69 -7.62 -23.12 -15.82
CA LYS A 69 -8.90 -23.81 -15.55
C LYS A 69 -9.85 -23.08 -14.58
N ASP A 70 -9.69 -21.77 -14.42
CA ASP A 70 -10.55 -20.93 -13.59
C ASP A 70 -11.11 -19.79 -14.44
N LYS A 71 -12.26 -20.06 -15.07
CA LYS A 71 -12.94 -19.11 -15.97
C LYS A 71 -13.52 -17.94 -15.17
N GLU A 72 -14.10 -18.21 -14.01
CA GLU A 72 -14.73 -17.19 -13.17
C GLU A 72 -13.72 -16.17 -12.67
N ALA A 73 -12.60 -16.62 -12.09
CA ALA A 73 -11.52 -15.73 -11.66
C ALA A 73 -10.92 -14.97 -12.86
N THR A 74 -10.82 -15.59 -14.03
CA THR A 74 -10.35 -14.94 -15.26
C THR A 74 -11.27 -13.80 -15.67
N GLU A 75 -12.57 -14.06 -15.80
CA GLU A 75 -13.57 -13.06 -16.23
C GLU A 75 -13.60 -11.89 -15.23
N LYS A 76 -13.55 -12.19 -13.93
CA LYS A 76 -13.52 -11.17 -12.89
C LYS A 76 -12.26 -10.30 -12.99
N SER A 77 -11.09 -10.92 -13.15
CA SER A 77 -9.82 -10.20 -13.18
C SER A 77 -9.56 -9.44 -14.48
N MET A 78 -10.30 -9.75 -15.55
CA MET A 78 -10.18 -9.10 -16.87
C MET A 78 -11.39 -8.20 -17.19
N ALA A 79 -12.16 -7.81 -16.20
CA ALA A 79 -13.35 -6.99 -16.37
C ALA A 79 -13.02 -5.66 -17.08
N GLY A 80 -13.92 -5.20 -17.96
CA GLY A 80 -13.74 -3.95 -18.71
C GLY A 80 -12.56 -3.91 -19.68
N GLY A 81 -11.96 -5.08 -20.01
CA GLY A 81 -10.81 -5.19 -20.93
C GLY A 81 -9.48 -4.79 -20.29
N TRP A 82 -9.41 -4.74 -18.99
CA TRP A 82 -8.21 -4.47 -18.20
C TRP A 82 -7.96 -5.59 -17.20
N PHE A 83 -6.70 -5.92 -16.97
CA PHE A 83 -6.33 -6.79 -15.87
C PHE A 83 -6.34 -6.00 -14.55
N HIS A 84 -7.19 -6.42 -13.64
CA HIS A 84 -7.29 -5.92 -12.28
C HIS A 84 -6.20 -6.55 -11.42
N SER A 85 -5.19 -5.76 -11.05
CA SER A 85 -4.03 -6.28 -10.30
C SER A 85 -4.34 -6.63 -8.84
N GLY A 86 -5.36 -5.98 -8.27
CA GLY A 86 -5.63 -6.00 -6.84
C GLY A 86 -4.69 -5.12 -6.02
N ASP A 87 -3.78 -4.37 -6.66
CA ASP A 87 -2.86 -3.45 -5.99
C ASP A 87 -3.45 -2.03 -6.01
N LEU A 88 -3.65 -1.45 -4.84
CA LEU A 88 -4.11 -0.08 -4.67
C LEU A 88 -2.93 0.88 -4.72
N ALA A 89 -3.09 1.94 -5.47
CA ALA A 89 -2.01 2.90 -5.74
C ALA A 89 -2.53 4.32 -5.91
N VAL A 90 -1.61 5.25 -5.91
CA VAL A 90 -1.81 6.64 -6.32
C VAL A 90 -0.91 6.96 -7.51
N THR A 91 -1.31 7.93 -8.34
CA THR A 91 -0.45 8.48 -9.38
C THR A 91 0.03 9.86 -8.94
N ASN A 92 1.35 10.03 -8.88
CA ASN A 92 1.94 11.31 -8.54
C ASN A 92 1.82 12.31 -9.70
N PRO A 93 1.98 13.64 -9.47
CA PRO A 93 1.90 14.65 -10.53
C PRO A 93 2.90 14.44 -11.68
N ASP A 94 4.02 13.76 -11.41
CA ASP A 94 5.03 13.40 -12.41
C ASP A 94 4.71 12.11 -13.18
N GLY A 95 3.53 11.52 -12.95
CA GLY A 95 3.07 10.30 -13.60
C GLY A 95 3.59 8.99 -12.98
N TYR A 96 4.41 9.07 -11.93
CA TYR A 96 4.93 7.88 -11.26
C TYR A 96 3.88 7.29 -10.33
N ILE A 97 3.64 6.00 -10.50
CA ILE A 97 2.72 5.21 -9.67
C ILE A 97 3.44 4.80 -8.38
N LYS A 98 2.74 4.92 -7.26
CA LYS A 98 3.18 4.40 -5.97
C LYS A 98 2.10 3.50 -5.38
N ILE A 99 2.43 2.22 -5.15
CA ILE A 99 1.55 1.29 -4.45
C ILE A 99 1.40 1.76 -3.00
N GLN A 100 0.17 1.73 -2.52
CA GLN A 100 -0.19 2.05 -1.14
C GLN A 100 -0.52 0.80 -0.34
N ASP A 101 -1.26 -0.14 -0.95
CA ASP A 101 -1.63 -1.41 -0.33
C ASP A 101 -2.21 -2.38 -1.35
N ARG A 102 -2.64 -3.56 -0.90
CA ARG A 102 -3.50 -4.46 -1.67
C ARG A 102 -4.96 -4.27 -1.30
N SER A 103 -5.84 -4.44 -2.28
CA SER A 103 -7.29 -4.29 -2.07
C SER A 103 -7.87 -5.27 -1.05
N LYS A 104 -7.19 -6.42 -0.84
CA LYS A 104 -7.56 -7.44 0.15
C LYS A 104 -7.04 -7.16 1.56
N ASP A 105 -6.01 -6.33 1.67
CA ASP A 105 -5.29 -6.06 2.92
C ASP A 105 -5.64 -4.68 3.49
N ILE A 106 -6.39 -3.87 2.72
CA ILE A 106 -6.97 -2.61 3.21
C ILE A 106 -7.90 -2.91 4.40
N ILE A 107 -7.70 -2.18 5.47
CA ILE A 107 -8.49 -2.27 6.69
C ILE A 107 -9.61 -1.22 6.63
N ILE A 108 -10.86 -1.65 6.73
CA ILE A 108 -12.01 -0.74 6.67
C ILE A 108 -12.47 -0.43 8.09
N SER A 109 -11.99 0.67 8.65
CA SER A 109 -12.29 1.09 10.01
C SER A 109 -13.17 2.32 10.03
N GLY A 110 -14.40 2.20 10.55
CA GLY A 110 -15.35 3.30 10.61
C GLY A 110 -15.74 3.90 9.26
N GLY A 111 -15.60 3.12 8.17
CA GLY A 111 -15.88 3.56 6.80
C GLY A 111 -14.68 4.23 6.10
N GLU A 112 -13.53 4.33 6.76
CA GLU A 112 -12.28 4.81 6.18
C GLU A 112 -11.37 3.64 5.75
N ASN A 113 -10.68 3.82 4.64
CA ASN A 113 -9.69 2.87 4.13
C ASN A 113 -8.34 3.17 4.77
N ILE A 114 -7.84 2.23 5.56
CA ILE A 114 -6.57 2.32 6.27
C ILE A 114 -5.57 1.38 5.61
N SER A 115 -4.41 1.89 5.20
CA SER A 115 -3.32 1.08 4.65
C SER A 115 -2.56 0.36 5.76
N SER A 116 -2.48 -0.96 5.67
CA SER A 116 -1.65 -1.78 6.55
C SER A 116 -0.17 -1.43 6.40
N ILE A 117 0.28 -1.24 5.15
CA ILE A 117 1.67 -0.89 4.79
C ILE A 117 2.07 0.48 5.37
N GLU A 118 1.17 1.47 5.39
CA GLU A 118 1.47 2.79 5.95
C GLU A 118 1.74 2.71 7.47
N ILE A 119 0.93 1.91 8.17
CA ILE A 119 1.14 1.66 9.60
C ILE A 119 2.44 0.89 9.84
N GLU A 120 2.69 -0.19 9.08
CA GLU A 120 3.94 -0.97 9.16
C GLU A 120 5.17 -0.11 8.96
N ASN A 121 5.17 0.72 7.91
CA ASN A 121 6.26 1.65 7.62
C ASN A 121 6.45 2.70 8.72
N THR A 122 5.40 3.08 9.40
CA THR A 122 5.49 4.01 10.53
C THR A 122 6.06 3.33 11.76
N ILE A 123 5.55 2.16 12.13
CA ILE A 123 6.06 1.37 13.25
C ILE A 123 7.55 1.04 13.05
N ALA A 124 7.95 0.69 11.82
CA ALA A 124 9.35 0.38 11.48
C ALA A 124 10.33 1.56 11.67
N LYS A 125 9.85 2.81 11.77
CA LYS A 125 10.69 3.97 12.11
C LYS A 125 11.01 4.08 13.59
N HIS A 126 10.31 3.34 14.45
CA HIS A 126 10.57 3.34 15.88
C HIS A 126 11.90 2.64 16.17
N SER A 127 12.76 3.27 16.98
CA SER A 127 14.15 2.83 17.22
C SER A 127 14.31 1.46 17.88
N SER A 128 13.25 0.94 18.47
CA SER A 128 13.21 -0.37 19.13
C SER A 128 12.60 -1.47 18.28
N VAL A 129 12.09 -1.17 17.06
CA VAL A 129 11.38 -2.13 16.22
C VAL A 129 12.30 -2.73 15.17
N SER A 130 12.29 -4.05 15.08
CA SER A 130 12.98 -4.83 14.05
C SER A 130 12.07 -5.13 12.87
N LEU A 131 10.82 -5.55 13.16
CA LEU A 131 9.83 -5.91 12.16
C LEU A 131 8.42 -5.58 12.67
N ALA A 132 7.55 -5.18 11.76
CA ALA A 132 6.13 -5.00 12.04
C ALA A 132 5.29 -5.65 10.93
N ALA A 133 4.15 -6.23 11.32
CA ALA A 133 3.11 -6.70 10.41
C ALA A 133 1.76 -6.25 10.93
N VAL A 134 0.90 -5.72 10.04
CA VAL A 134 -0.41 -5.20 10.41
C VAL A 134 -1.50 -5.94 9.66
N VAL A 135 -2.53 -6.37 10.38
CA VAL A 135 -3.68 -7.07 9.81
C VAL A 135 -4.99 -6.45 10.29
N ALA A 136 -6.06 -6.66 9.54
CA ALA A 136 -7.41 -6.34 9.98
C ALA A 136 -7.82 -7.26 11.13
N LYS A 137 -8.38 -6.69 12.20
CA LYS A 137 -9.02 -7.40 13.30
C LYS A 137 -10.49 -6.97 13.37
N PRO A 138 -11.44 -7.90 13.42
CA PRO A 138 -12.86 -7.55 13.60
C PRO A 138 -13.07 -6.70 14.87
N ASP A 139 -13.89 -5.68 14.76
CA ASP A 139 -14.26 -4.76 15.84
C ASP A 139 -15.75 -4.44 15.78
N GLU A 140 -16.47 -4.55 16.93
CA GLU A 140 -17.91 -4.37 16.98
C GLU A 140 -18.36 -2.93 16.68
N LYS A 141 -17.52 -1.94 16.98
CA LYS A 141 -17.83 -0.53 16.80
C LYS A 141 -17.40 0.00 15.43
N TRP A 142 -16.24 -0.45 14.96
CA TRP A 142 -15.59 0.12 13.79
C TRP A 142 -15.64 -0.79 12.56
N GLY A 143 -16.20 -2.02 12.69
CA GLY A 143 -16.19 -3.06 11.70
C GLY A 143 -14.85 -3.79 11.71
N GLU A 144 -13.78 -3.09 11.43
CA GLU A 144 -12.40 -3.56 11.55
C GLU A 144 -11.53 -2.55 12.29
N THR A 145 -10.44 -3.02 12.88
CA THR A 145 -9.40 -2.19 13.49
C THR A 145 -8.02 -2.73 13.13
N PRO A 146 -7.01 -1.86 12.89
CA PRO A 146 -5.65 -2.29 12.67
C PRO A 146 -5.09 -3.01 13.89
N CYS A 147 -4.51 -4.19 13.69
CA CYS A 147 -3.84 -4.96 14.72
C CYS A 147 -2.40 -5.22 14.29
N ALA A 148 -1.44 -4.63 15.00
CA ALA A 148 -0.03 -4.76 14.68
C ALA A 148 0.66 -5.83 15.52
N PHE A 149 1.44 -6.68 14.87
CA PHE A 149 2.41 -7.60 15.46
C PHE A 149 3.79 -7.01 15.30
N VAL A 150 4.51 -6.86 16.40
CA VAL A 150 5.80 -6.15 16.41
C VAL A 150 6.88 -7.02 17.02
N GLU A 151 7.99 -7.17 16.31
CA GLU A 151 9.23 -7.75 16.80
C GLU A 151 10.17 -6.62 17.22
N LEU A 152 10.68 -6.69 18.44
CA LEU A 152 11.60 -5.71 18.97
C LEU A 152 13.06 -6.07 18.68
N ILE A 153 13.90 -5.06 18.51
CA ILE A 153 15.35 -5.24 18.43
C ILE A 153 15.84 -5.75 19.79
N LYS A 154 16.74 -6.74 19.78
CA LYS A 154 17.36 -7.29 20.97
C LYS A 154 17.99 -6.16 21.81
N ASP A 155 17.74 -6.19 23.10
CA ASP A 155 18.24 -5.21 24.09
C ASP A 155 17.68 -3.77 23.96
N LYS A 156 16.60 -3.59 23.15
CA LYS A 156 15.87 -2.32 23.03
C LYS A 156 14.37 -2.53 23.35
N PRO A 157 14.01 -2.66 24.63
CA PRO A 157 12.62 -2.86 25.01
C PRO A 157 11.77 -1.63 24.65
N ALA A 158 10.53 -1.89 24.27
CA ALA A 158 9.48 -0.89 24.13
C ALA A 158 8.16 -1.49 24.58
N THR A 159 7.30 -0.68 25.16
CA THR A 159 5.96 -1.08 25.56
C THR A 159 4.99 -0.89 24.40
N GLU A 160 3.87 -1.62 24.45
CA GLU A 160 2.74 -1.45 23.52
C GLU A 160 2.30 0.02 23.44
N LYS A 161 2.20 0.68 24.61
CA LYS A 161 1.77 2.07 24.68
C LYS A 161 2.73 3.02 23.97
N GLU A 162 4.04 2.84 24.13
CA GLU A 162 5.05 3.67 23.48
C GLU A 162 4.96 3.58 21.95
N ILE A 163 4.75 2.38 21.42
CA ILE A 163 4.60 2.18 19.97
C ILE A 163 3.29 2.80 19.47
N ILE A 164 2.18 2.62 20.20
CA ILE A 164 0.89 3.23 19.82
C ILE A 164 0.98 4.76 19.85
N ASP A 165 1.57 5.34 20.89
CA ASP A 165 1.70 6.79 21.02
C ASP A 165 2.61 7.35 19.91
N PHE A 166 3.71 6.66 19.58
CA PHE A 166 4.56 7.00 18.44
C PHE A 166 3.80 7.00 17.10
N CYS A 167 2.94 6.00 16.86
CA CYS A 167 2.10 5.96 15.69
C CYS A 167 1.12 7.13 15.65
N ARG A 168 0.47 7.45 16.76
CA ARG A 168 -0.50 8.57 16.86
C ARG A 168 0.13 9.93 16.59
N GLU A 169 1.37 10.12 16.95
CA GLU A 169 2.12 11.36 16.69
C GLU A 169 2.56 11.49 15.22
N THR A 170 2.69 10.37 14.53
CA THR A 170 3.31 10.31 13.19
C THR A 170 2.30 10.17 12.06
N ILE A 171 1.16 9.51 12.30
CA ILE A 171 0.14 9.21 11.28
C ILE A 171 -1.12 10.05 11.55
N ALA A 172 -1.92 10.27 10.50
CA ALA A 172 -3.19 10.99 10.57
C ALA A 172 -4.17 10.38 11.60
N VAL A 173 -5.09 11.20 12.11
CA VAL A 173 -6.05 10.87 13.19
C VAL A 173 -6.93 9.66 12.88
N SER A 174 -7.21 9.34 11.62
CA SER A 174 -7.96 8.16 11.17
C SER A 174 -7.34 6.82 11.59
N TYR A 175 -6.05 6.79 11.90
CA TYR A 175 -5.30 5.60 12.33
C TYR A 175 -5.28 5.39 13.86
N THR A 176 -6.03 6.19 14.62
CA THR A 176 -6.00 6.19 16.10
C THR A 176 -6.57 4.94 16.76
N HIS A 177 -7.18 4.04 15.98
CA HIS A 177 -7.76 2.77 16.46
C HIS A 177 -6.78 1.60 16.44
N LEU A 178 -5.49 1.87 16.21
CA LEU A 178 -4.43 0.85 16.24
C LEU A 178 -4.43 0.11 17.58
N THR A 179 -4.46 -1.21 17.50
CA THR A 179 -4.29 -2.12 18.63
C THR A 179 -3.03 -2.96 18.45
N LEU A 180 -2.41 -3.33 19.56
CA LEU A 180 -1.33 -4.32 19.59
C LEU A 180 -1.83 -5.50 20.42
N PRO A 181 -1.63 -6.77 20.00
CA PRO A 181 -1.99 -7.89 20.84
C PRO A 181 -1.06 -7.96 22.06
N THR A 182 -1.65 -8.15 23.24
CA THR A 182 -0.97 -8.15 24.55
C THR A 182 0.07 -9.27 24.74
N LYS A 183 0.27 -10.15 23.74
CA LYS A 183 1.26 -11.23 23.75
C LYS A 183 1.76 -11.52 22.33
N ALA A 184 2.76 -10.78 21.88
CA ALA A 184 3.72 -11.32 20.93
C ALA A 184 4.93 -11.83 21.76
N LYS A 185 4.89 -13.10 22.16
CA LYS A 185 6.09 -13.85 22.51
C LYS A 185 6.56 -14.56 21.24
N VAL A 186 7.66 -14.16 20.72
CA VAL A 186 8.54 -15.02 19.94
C VAL A 186 9.55 -15.64 20.89
#